data_8de72671a86cf953e7755d1017aa657c
#
_entry.id   8de72671a86cf953e7755d1017aa657c
#
_cell.length_a   1.000
_cell.length_b   1.000
_cell.length_c   1.000
_cell.angle_alpha   90.00
_cell.angle_beta   90.00
_cell.angle_gamma   90.00
#
_symmetry.space_group_name_H-M   'P 1'
#
loop_
_entity.id
_entity.type
_entity.pdbx_description
1 polymer ?
#
loop_
_entity_poly.entity_id
_entity_poly.type
_entity_poly.pdbx_seq_one_letter_code
_entity_poly.pdbx_strand_id
1 'polypeptide(L)'
;METILVLAHTENDGSLAKSAREALHAAATLHKSLAGSKLVVGLIGDNIQTAANSIAACPATKYFGVTGAEFSQSRYATDAAAAEAIFKAAAATVVVAPATSRWARVLPGVAQRLGGRADTHVTGVGAADGKISVNRWYYRQRMEGALTRTQRPWFIGVDPGSQPPCECGAGTASVEMVTVNLTDASKRTTVVGIREPKADAQTIRPDAQLLFVTGAGWTKKQADGQTHVPEAEKLILGFLKQSRASLGSSKSLVDLGGEGQAVLPFLSHLNQIGQTGATPRHAKGLSTCCHGEEPHTVGWRFIGERRAISLDPNCGWARGKADVLYVADAFKVMAKVNELLAAGGA
;
A
#
# COMPACT_ATOMS: atom_id res chain seq x y z
N MET A 1 23.61 -17.43 -12.40
CA MET A 1 22.91 -16.32 -13.11
C MET A 1 21.46 -16.33 -12.63
N GLU A 2 20.93 -15.20 -12.17
CA GLU A 2 19.56 -15.10 -11.64
C GLU A 2 18.59 -14.64 -12.73
N THR A 3 17.40 -15.24 -12.75
CA THR A 3 16.26 -14.74 -13.52
C THR A 3 15.23 -14.18 -12.54
N ILE A 4 15.05 -12.86 -12.60
CA ILE A 4 14.12 -12.12 -11.73
C ILE A 4 12.80 -12.00 -12.48
N LEU A 5 11.76 -12.59 -11.93
CA LEU A 5 10.39 -12.55 -12.44
C LEU A 5 9.54 -11.58 -11.61
N VAL A 6 9.01 -10.55 -12.24
CA VAL A 6 7.93 -9.75 -11.63
C VAL A 6 6.60 -10.43 -11.91
N LEU A 7 5.79 -10.68 -10.89
CA LEU A 7 4.42 -11.15 -11.05
C LEU A 7 3.43 -10.06 -10.67
N ALA A 8 2.50 -9.75 -11.57
CA ALA A 8 1.46 -8.77 -11.34
C ALA A 8 0.11 -9.21 -11.90
N HIS A 9 -0.98 -8.78 -11.25
CA HIS A 9 -2.32 -8.86 -11.78
C HIS A 9 -2.68 -7.55 -12.49
N THR A 10 -3.51 -7.63 -13.50
CA THR A 10 -4.14 -6.45 -14.10
C THR A 10 -5.44 -6.11 -13.38
N GLU A 11 -5.77 -4.84 -13.36
CA GLU A 11 -7.09 -4.35 -12.97
C GLU A 11 -8.11 -4.66 -14.06
N ASN A 12 -9.41 -4.46 -13.78
CA ASN A 12 -10.48 -4.75 -14.72
C ASN A 12 -10.39 -3.95 -16.03
N ASP A 13 -9.82 -2.76 -15.99
CA ASP A 13 -9.56 -1.91 -17.16
C ASP A 13 -8.27 -2.28 -17.92
N GLY A 14 -7.56 -3.32 -17.48
CA GLY A 14 -6.30 -3.75 -18.04
C GLY A 14 -5.08 -2.94 -17.57
N SER A 15 -5.25 -2.00 -16.65
CA SER A 15 -4.15 -1.22 -16.08
C SER A 15 -3.37 -2.01 -15.03
N LEU A 16 -2.21 -1.47 -14.62
CA LEU A 16 -1.45 -1.97 -13.47
C LEU A 16 -1.67 -1.07 -12.26
N ALA A 17 -2.05 -1.69 -11.14
CA ALA A 17 -2.10 -1.01 -9.86
C ALA A 17 -0.74 -0.37 -9.48
N LYS A 18 -0.78 0.71 -8.70
CA LYS A 18 0.43 1.38 -8.19
C LYS A 18 1.37 0.39 -7.51
N SER A 19 0.86 -0.53 -6.68
CA SER A 19 1.64 -1.55 -5.99
C SER A 19 2.38 -2.51 -6.94
N ALA A 20 1.80 -2.83 -8.10
CA ALA A 20 2.46 -3.62 -9.13
C ALA A 20 3.64 -2.86 -9.75
N ARG A 21 3.48 -1.56 -9.99
CA ARG A 21 4.57 -0.68 -10.47
C ARG A 21 5.67 -0.49 -9.41
N GLU A 22 5.34 -0.47 -8.12
CA GLU A 22 6.30 -0.45 -7.01
C GLU A 22 7.12 -1.75 -6.97
N ALA A 23 6.49 -2.91 -7.12
CA ALA A 23 7.19 -4.20 -7.21
C ALA A 23 8.09 -4.29 -8.45
N LEU A 24 7.66 -3.74 -9.58
CA LEU A 24 8.48 -3.64 -10.79
C LEU A 24 9.71 -2.75 -10.57
N HIS A 25 9.54 -1.62 -9.87
CA HIS A 25 10.66 -0.75 -9.48
C HIS A 25 11.69 -1.50 -8.63
N ALA A 26 11.23 -2.21 -7.59
CA ALA A 26 12.10 -3.02 -6.73
C ALA A 26 12.87 -4.08 -7.54
N ALA A 27 12.19 -4.77 -8.44
CA ALA A 27 12.82 -5.78 -9.30
C ALA A 27 13.82 -5.18 -10.30
N ALA A 28 13.51 -4.02 -10.87
CA ALA A 28 14.42 -3.30 -11.77
C ALA A 28 15.67 -2.80 -11.02
N THR A 29 15.51 -2.32 -9.80
CA THR A 29 16.62 -1.93 -8.91
C THR A 29 17.51 -3.13 -8.57
N LEU A 30 16.90 -4.28 -8.25
CA LEU A 30 17.64 -5.52 -8.02
C LEU A 30 18.39 -5.95 -9.28
N HIS A 31 17.73 -5.94 -10.43
CA HIS A 31 18.35 -6.28 -11.72
C HIS A 31 19.57 -5.39 -12.01
N LYS A 32 19.45 -4.07 -11.81
CA LYS A 32 20.53 -3.13 -11.99
C LYS A 32 21.73 -3.40 -11.07
N SER A 33 21.49 -3.83 -9.84
CA SER A 33 22.54 -4.11 -8.85
C SER A 33 23.12 -5.52 -8.92
N LEU A 34 22.53 -6.43 -9.72
CA LEU A 34 22.93 -7.83 -9.83
C LEU A 34 23.43 -8.15 -11.23
N ALA A 35 24.74 -8.06 -11.42
CA ALA A 35 25.38 -8.28 -12.71
C ALA A 35 25.01 -9.67 -13.32
N GLY A 36 24.72 -9.68 -14.61
CA GLY A 36 24.37 -10.89 -15.35
C GLY A 36 22.96 -11.42 -15.10
N SER A 37 22.14 -10.79 -14.24
CA SER A 37 20.74 -11.19 -14.05
C SER A 37 19.89 -10.89 -15.29
N LYS A 38 18.71 -11.52 -15.38
CA LYS A 38 17.68 -11.20 -16.37
C LYS A 38 16.44 -10.74 -15.64
N LEU A 39 15.77 -9.73 -16.16
CA LEU A 39 14.47 -9.27 -15.68
C LEU A 39 13.40 -9.71 -16.67
N VAL A 40 12.35 -10.35 -16.19
CA VAL A 40 11.18 -10.76 -16.97
C VAL A 40 9.90 -10.38 -16.21
N VAL A 41 8.80 -10.18 -16.93
CA VAL A 41 7.51 -9.78 -16.35
C VAL A 41 6.47 -10.83 -16.67
N GLY A 42 5.69 -11.24 -15.67
CA GLY A 42 4.55 -12.13 -15.78
C GLY A 42 3.26 -11.40 -15.40
N LEU A 43 2.31 -11.34 -16.32
CA LEU A 43 1.02 -10.66 -16.16
C LEU A 43 -0.11 -11.68 -16.13
N ILE A 44 -1.04 -11.48 -15.21
CA ILE A 44 -2.21 -12.35 -15.02
C ILE A 44 -3.46 -11.49 -14.99
N GLY A 45 -4.47 -11.83 -15.80
CA GLY A 45 -5.73 -11.08 -15.82
C GLY A 45 -6.52 -11.31 -17.10
N ASP A 46 -7.59 -10.56 -17.29
CA ASP A 46 -8.40 -10.66 -18.49
C ASP A 46 -7.81 -9.86 -19.66
N ASN A 47 -7.35 -8.65 -19.39
CA ASN A 47 -6.70 -7.78 -20.37
C ASN A 47 -5.26 -7.45 -19.94
N ILE A 48 -4.29 -8.23 -20.42
CA ILE A 48 -2.88 -8.09 -20.05
C ILE A 48 -2.06 -7.24 -21.03
N GLN A 49 -2.53 -7.07 -22.28
CA GLN A 49 -1.76 -6.35 -23.31
C GLN A 49 -1.64 -4.86 -22.99
N THR A 50 -2.70 -4.24 -22.48
CA THR A 50 -2.68 -2.83 -22.03
C THR A 50 -1.65 -2.63 -20.92
N ALA A 51 -1.63 -3.52 -19.94
CA ALA A 51 -0.64 -3.52 -18.87
C ALA A 51 0.78 -3.65 -19.40
N ALA A 52 1.04 -4.63 -20.27
CA ALA A 52 2.35 -4.86 -20.87
C ALA A 52 2.84 -3.63 -21.65
N ASN A 53 1.98 -3.03 -22.46
CA ASN A 53 2.29 -1.83 -23.23
C ASN A 53 2.61 -0.63 -22.32
N SER A 54 1.96 -0.51 -21.19
CA SER A 54 2.18 0.61 -20.25
C SER A 54 3.54 0.60 -19.57
N ILE A 55 4.26 -0.52 -19.64
CA ILE A 55 5.60 -0.72 -19.04
C ILE A 55 6.61 -1.25 -20.05
N ALA A 56 6.34 -1.11 -21.35
CA ALA A 56 7.16 -1.70 -22.42
C ALA A 56 8.60 -1.18 -22.45
N ALA A 57 8.86 0.03 -21.95
CA ALA A 57 10.20 0.61 -21.85
C ALA A 57 10.95 0.23 -20.56
N CYS A 58 10.40 -0.65 -19.71
CA CYS A 58 11.15 -1.16 -18.57
C CYS A 58 12.28 -2.12 -19.04
N PRO A 59 13.32 -2.36 -18.21
CA PRO A 59 14.48 -3.19 -18.62
C PRO A 59 14.16 -4.70 -18.68
N ALA A 60 12.89 -5.09 -18.82
CA ALA A 60 12.49 -6.49 -18.96
C ALA A 60 12.85 -7.02 -20.36
N THR A 61 13.42 -8.22 -20.38
CA THR A 61 13.82 -8.89 -21.63
C THR A 61 12.70 -9.69 -22.27
N LYS A 62 11.68 -10.06 -21.46
CA LYS A 62 10.52 -10.84 -21.91
C LYS A 62 9.29 -10.51 -21.05
N TYR A 63 8.12 -10.66 -21.68
CA TYR A 63 6.81 -10.60 -21.03
C TYR A 63 6.11 -11.92 -21.23
N PHE A 64 5.61 -12.49 -20.13
CA PHE A 64 4.76 -13.68 -20.13
C PHE A 64 3.34 -13.28 -19.71
N GLY A 65 2.34 -13.96 -20.25
CA GLY A 65 0.95 -13.66 -19.97
C GLY A 65 0.08 -14.88 -19.77
N VAL A 66 -0.80 -14.78 -18.78
CA VAL A 66 -1.92 -15.71 -18.59
C VAL A 66 -3.21 -14.87 -18.61
N THR A 67 -4.10 -15.18 -19.55
CA THR A 67 -5.34 -14.42 -19.72
C THR A 67 -6.57 -15.33 -19.71
N GLY A 68 -7.73 -14.74 -19.43
CA GLY A 68 -9.02 -15.38 -19.43
C GLY A 68 -9.86 -15.06 -18.19
N ALA A 69 -11.17 -15.25 -18.31
CA ALA A 69 -12.14 -14.93 -17.26
C ALA A 69 -11.83 -15.59 -15.90
N GLU A 70 -11.21 -16.76 -15.92
CA GLU A 70 -10.81 -17.49 -14.70
C GLU A 70 -9.71 -16.79 -13.89
N PHE A 71 -9.02 -15.83 -14.50
CA PHE A 71 -7.89 -15.10 -13.90
C PHE A 71 -8.23 -13.62 -13.63
N SER A 72 -9.39 -13.15 -14.04
CA SER A 72 -9.83 -11.77 -13.83
C SER A 72 -10.05 -11.45 -12.35
N GLN A 73 -10.50 -12.43 -11.58
CA GLN A 73 -10.87 -12.27 -10.19
C GLN A 73 -9.94 -13.03 -9.23
N SER A 74 -9.83 -12.51 -8.01
CA SER A 74 -8.97 -13.08 -6.97
C SER A 74 -9.46 -14.46 -6.50
N ARG A 75 -8.86 -15.51 -7.03
CA ARG A 75 -9.09 -16.91 -6.63
C ARG A 75 -7.75 -17.61 -6.42
N TYR A 76 -7.51 -18.13 -5.19
CA TYR A 76 -6.22 -18.75 -4.85
C TYR A 76 -5.77 -19.82 -5.85
N ALA A 77 -6.67 -20.75 -6.19
CA ALA A 77 -6.29 -21.93 -6.99
C ALA A 77 -5.88 -21.57 -8.42
N THR A 78 -6.61 -20.65 -9.08
CA THR A 78 -6.29 -20.20 -10.44
C THR A 78 -5.09 -19.28 -10.45
N ASP A 79 -5.00 -18.34 -9.50
CA ASP A 79 -3.87 -17.44 -9.36
C ASP A 79 -2.57 -18.21 -9.09
N ALA A 80 -2.61 -19.22 -8.22
CA ALA A 80 -1.45 -20.05 -7.92
C ALA A 80 -1.02 -20.91 -9.12
N ALA A 81 -1.96 -21.45 -9.88
CA ALA A 81 -1.68 -22.22 -11.10
C ALA A 81 -1.04 -21.32 -12.18
N ALA A 82 -1.57 -20.12 -12.37
CA ALA A 82 -1.01 -19.14 -13.31
C ALA A 82 0.41 -18.70 -12.91
N ALA A 83 0.61 -18.36 -11.64
CA ALA A 83 1.92 -17.97 -11.11
C ALA A 83 2.97 -19.08 -11.27
N GLU A 84 2.60 -20.33 -10.98
CA GLU A 84 3.47 -21.49 -11.15
C GLU A 84 3.81 -21.75 -12.62
N ALA A 85 2.83 -21.61 -13.53
CA ALA A 85 3.04 -21.80 -14.96
C ALA A 85 3.99 -20.72 -15.54
N ILE A 86 3.78 -19.45 -15.20
CA ILE A 86 4.66 -18.36 -15.62
C ILE A 86 6.06 -18.54 -15.03
N PHE A 87 6.17 -18.91 -13.75
CA PHE A 87 7.45 -19.18 -13.11
C PHE A 87 8.27 -20.24 -13.88
N LYS A 88 7.62 -21.34 -14.27
CA LYS A 88 8.26 -22.42 -15.04
C LYS A 88 8.66 -21.96 -16.44
N ALA A 89 7.78 -21.25 -17.14
CA ALA A 89 8.06 -20.69 -18.48
C ALA A 89 9.22 -19.68 -18.46
N ALA A 90 9.31 -18.88 -17.42
CA ALA A 90 10.37 -17.89 -17.23
C ALA A 90 11.70 -18.53 -16.76
N ALA A 91 11.70 -19.77 -16.31
CA ALA A 91 12.82 -20.42 -15.60
C ALA A 91 13.36 -19.50 -14.48
N ALA A 92 12.45 -18.92 -13.70
CA ALA A 92 12.79 -17.89 -12.71
C ALA A 92 13.49 -18.50 -11.48
N THR A 93 14.37 -17.70 -10.87
CA THR A 93 15.05 -18.08 -9.61
C THR A 93 14.64 -17.14 -8.47
N VAL A 94 14.25 -15.90 -8.81
CA VAL A 94 13.74 -14.90 -7.88
C VAL A 94 12.41 -14.38 -8.41
N VAL A 95 11.41 -14.32 -7.56
CA VAL A 95 10.09 -13.78 -7.88
C VAL A 95 9.83 -12.55 -7.02
N VAL A 96 9.46 -11.44 -7.64
CA VAL A 96 9.08 -10.20 -6.97
C VAL A 96 7.62 -9.90 -7.31
N ALA A 97 6.79 -9.71 -6.29
CA ALA A 97 5.39 -9.35 -6.49
C ALA A 97 4.93 -8.36 -5.40
N PRO A 98 3.88 -7.57 -5.63
CA PRO A 98 3.35 -6.69 -4.60
C PRO A 98 2.67 -7.51 -3.49
N ALA A 99 2.90 -7.18 -2.22
CA ALA A 99 2.28 -7.86 -1.08
C ALA A 99 0.81 -7.41 -0.88
N THR A 100 0.03 -7.37 -1.96
CA THR A 100 -1.43 -7.15 -1.89
C THR A 100 -2.12 -8.36 -1.26
N SER A 101 -3.37 -8.19 -0.81
CA SER A 101 -4.16 -9.30 -0.25
C SER A 101 -4.29 -10.50 -1.21
N ARG A 102 -4.32 -10.23 -2.52
CA ARG A 102 -4.35 -11.28 -3.56
C ARG A 102 -3.03 -12.04 -3.62
N TRP A 103 -1.89 -11.36 -3.73
CA TRP A 103 -0.58 -11.98 -3.81
C TRP A 103 -0.09 -12.57 -2.48
N ALA A 104 -0.40 -11.92 -1.35
CA ALA A 104 -0.03 -12.44 -0.03
C ALA A 104 -0.61 -13.84 0.26
N ARG A 105 -1.77 -14.17 -0.34
CA ARG A 105 -2.36 -15.52 -0.25
C ARG A 105 -1.68 -16.50 -1.18
N VAL A 106 -1.18 -16.06 -2.32
CA VAL A 106 -0.69 -16.92 -3.41
C VAL A 106 0.79 -17.26 -3.27
N LEU A 107 1.63 -16.25 -3.02
CA LEU A 107 3.08 -16.40 -3.05
C LEU A 107 3.62 -17.51 -2.13
N PRO A 108 3.21 -17.63 -0.84
CA PRO A 108 3.73 -18.67 0.03
C PRO A 108 3.37 -20.08 -0.45
N GLY A 109 2.16 -20.26 -0.98
CA GLY A 109 1.69 -21.53 -1.49
C GLY A 109 2.44 -21.97 -2.76
N VAL A 110 2.72 -21.03 -3.67
CA VAL A 110 3.50 -21.31 -4.88
C VAL A 110 4.97 -21.57 -4.50
N ALA A 111 5.54 -20.80 -3.59
CA ALA A 111 6.88 -21.04 -3.08
C ALA A 111 7.02 -22.46 -2.50
N GLN A 112 6.05 -22.89 -1.69
CA GLN A 112 6.04 -24.25 -1.12
C GLN A 112 5.99 -25.34 -2.20
N ARG A 113 5.14 -25.18 -3.21
CA ARG A 113 5.02 -26.15 -4.33
C ARG A 113 6.32 -26.29 -5.13
N LEU A 114 7.08 -25.23 -5.20
CA LEU A 114 8.34 -25.17 -5.97
C LEU A 114 9.59 -25.40 -5.11
N GLY A 115 9.42 -25.79 -3.83
CA GLY A 115 10.53 -26.03 -2.91
C GLY A 115 11.32 -24.78 -2.50
N GLY A 116 10.74 -23.59 -2.74
CA GLY A 116 11.36 -22.30 -2.49
C GLY A 116 11.11 -21.72 -1.10
N ARG A 117 11.37 -20.43 -0.98
CA ARG A 117 11.10 -19.63 0.23
C ARG A 117 10.34 -18.36 -0.15
N ALA A 118 9.50 -17.87 0.77
CA ALA A 118 8.78 -16.62 0.61
C ALA A 118 9.07 -15.69 1.79
N ASP A 119 9.40 -14.44 1.48
CA ASP A 119 9.46 -13.35 2.44
C ASP A 119 8.48 -12.26 2.04
N THR A 120 7.62 -11.88 2.96
CA THR A 120 6.61 -10.82 2.81
C THR A 120 6.98 -9.60 3.66
N HIS A 121 6.23 -8.50 3.50
CA HIS A 121 6.52 -7.22 4.17
C HIS A 121 7.94 -6.69 3.86
N VAL A 122 8.39 -6.92 2.63
CA VAL A 122 9.69 -6.44 2.17
C VAL A 122 9.60 -4.97 1.80
N THR A 123 10.49 -4.17 2.38
CA THR A 123 10.56 -2.72 2.19
C THR A 123 11.66 -2.29 1.24
N GLY A 124 12.69 -3.12 1.08
CA GLY A 124 13.82 -2.86 0.21
C GLY A 124 14.38 -4.14 -0.40
N VAL A 125 14.84 -4.08 -1.64
CA VAL A 125 15.48 -5.19 -2.34
C VAL A 125 16.75 -4.66 -3.02
N GLY A 126 17.85 -5.38 -2.88
CA GLY A 126 19.12 -5.00 -3.48
C GLY A 126 20.08 -6.17 -3.58
N ALA A 127 21.25 -5.92 -4.18
CA ALA A 127 22.34 -6.88 -4.21
C ALA A 127 23.69 -6.18 -3.97
N ALA A 128 24.57 -6.83 -3.22
CA ALA A 128 25.97 -6.44 -3.05
C ALA A 128 26.82 -7.71 -3.13
N ASP A 129 27.96 -7.62 -3.80
CA ASP A 129 28.91 -8.74 -4.00
C ASP A 129 28.24 -10.02 -4.54
N GLY A 130 27.28 -9.84 -5.47
CA GLY A 130 26.52 -10.94 -6.07
C GLY A 130 25.50 -11.61 -5.13
N LYS A 131 25.32 -11.10 -3.90
CA LYS A 131 24.36 -11.62 -2.93
C LYS A 131 23.13 -10.73 -2.86
N ILE A 132 21.96 -11.34 -3.04
CA ILE A 132 20.67 -10.63 -2.91
C ILE A 132 20.37 -10.45 -1.43
N SER A 133 19.93 -9.25 -1.06
CA SER A 133 19.44 -8.91 0.27
C SER A 133 18.07 -8.21 0.17
N VAL A 134 17.26 -8.41 1.20
CA VAL A 134 15.98 -7.71 1.36
C VAL A 134 15.90 -7.13 2.76
N ASN A 135 15.32 -5.96 2.88
CA ASN A 135 14.88 -5.40 4.14
C ASN A 135 13.42 -5.77 4.34
N ARG A 136 13.03 -6.20 5.51
CA ARG A 136 11.63 -6.51 5.82
C ARG A 136 11.24 -6.14 7.23
N TRP A 137 9.95 -5.86 7.41
CA TRP A 137 9.37 -5.60 8.72
C TRP A 137 9.10 -6.87 9.54
N TYR A 138 9.38 -6.77 10.85
CA TYR A 138 9.02 -7.74 11.87
C TYR A 138 8.21 -7.08 12.99
N TYR A 139 7.49 -7.89 13.74
CA TYR A 139 6.79 -7.48 14.96
C TYR A 139 5.92 -6.23 14.77
N ARG A 140 5.03 -6.25 13.77
CA ARG A 140 4.18 -5.09 13.43
C ARG A 140 5.02 -3.84 13.15
N GLN A 141 6.07 -3.98 12.35
CA GLN A 141 6.96 -2.91 11.91
C GLN A 141 7.78 -2.24 13.05
N ARG A 142 7.94 -2.92 14.19
CA ARG A 142 8.80 -2.42 15.27
C ARG A 142 10.28 -2.63 14.99
N MET A 143 10.59 -3.56 14.14
CA MET A 143 11.97 -3.91 13.77
C MET A 143 12.04 -4.11 12.26
N GLU A 144 13.08 -3.61 11.65
CA GLU A 144 13.46 -3.93 10.28
C GLU A 144 14.68 -4.85 10.31
N GLY A 145 14.60 -5.94 9.59
CA GLY A 145 15.70 -6.89 9.46
C GLY A 145 16.21 -6.96 8.03
N ALA A 146 17.52 -6.98 7.85
CA ALA A 146 18.16 -7.31 6.59
C ALA A 146 18.36 -8.81 6.48
N LEU A 147 17.93 -9.42 5.38
CA LEU A 147 17.97 -10.86 5.14
C LEU A 147 18.65 -11.17 3.82
N THR A 148 19.40 -12.26 3.82
CA THR A 148 19.91 -12.89 2.61
C THR A 148 19.45 -14.35 2.55
N ARG A 149 19.24 -14.88 1.33
CA ARG A 149 18.92 -16.29 1.13
C ARG A 149 19.69 -16.86 -0.06
N THR A 150 20.23 -18.03 0.12
CA THR A 150 20.88 -18.80 -0.95
C THR A 150 19.92 -19.77 -1.62
N GLN A 151 18.88 -20.21 -0.89
CA GLN A 151 17.88 -21.13 -1.44
C GLN A 151 17.05 -20.46 -2.55
N ARG A 152 16.80 -21.23 -3.60
CA ARG A 152 15.96 -20.83 -4.74
C ARG A 152 14.84 -21.86 -4.95
N PRO A 153 13.70 -21.42 -5.54
CA PRO A 153 13.36 -20.05 -5.85
C PRO A 153 13.08 -19.23 -4.59
N TRP A 154 13.34 -17.92 -4.67
CA TRP A 154 13.03 -16.96 -3.62
C TRP A 154 11.89 -16.02 -4.04
N PHE A 155 10.78 -16.06 -3.31
CA PHE A 155 9.60 -15.23 -3.52
C PHE A 155 9.62 -14.04 -2.58
N ILE A 156 9.55 -12.83 -3.13
CA ILE A 156 9.68 -11.57 -2.42
C ILE A 156 8.38 -10.78 -2.59
N GLY A 157 7.64 -10.60 -1.50
CA GLY A 157 6.44 -9.77 -1.45
C GLY A 157 6.78 -8.34 -1.00
N VAL A 158 6.79 -7.39 -1.95
CA VAL A 158 7.10 -5.97 -1.70
C VAL A 158 5.91 -5.28 -1.06
N ASP A 159 6.12 -4.65 0.07
CA ASP A 159 5.07 -3.98 0.84
C ASP A 159 4.58 -2.73 0.08
N PRO A 160 3.27 -2.60 -0.19
CA PRO A 160 2.75 -1.43 -0.90
C PRO A 160 3.13 -0.11 -0.20
N GLY A 161 3.55 0.89 -0.99
CA GLY A 161 3.99 2.18 -0.50
C GLY A 161 5.42 2.20 0.06
N SER A 162 6.17 1.10 -0.01
CA SER A 162 7.58 1.05 0.43
C SER A 162 8.59 1.41 -0.66
N GLN A 163 8.15 1.40 -1.91
CA GLN A 163 8.98 1.73 -3.07
C GLN A 163 8.28 2.80 -3.94
N PRO A 164 9.00 3.64 -4.67
CA PRO A 164 8.38 4.46 -5.69
C PRO A 164 7.83 3.58 -6.81
N PRO A 165 6.72 3.97 -7.46
CA PRO A 165 6.24 3.25 -8.64
C PRO A 165 7.21 3.41 -9.80
N CYS A 166 7.40 2.36 -10.60
CA CYS A 166 8.18 2.46 -11.83
C CYS A 166 7.49 3.41 -12.83
N GLU A 167 8.20 4.46 -13.20
CA GLU A 167 7.79 5.40 -14.25
C GLU A 167 8.38 4.95 -15.59
N CYS A 168 8.05 3.73 -16.00
CA CYS A 168 8.48 3.21 -17.29
C CYS A 168 7.62 3.81 -18.40
N GLY A 169 8.24 4.14 -19.52
CA GLY A 169 7.53 4.62 -20.69
C GLY A 169 6.64 3.55 -21.31
N ALA A 170 5.55 3.97 -21.93
CA ALA A 170 4.68 3.10 -22.71
C ALA A 170 5.33 2.76 -24.06
N GLY A 171 4.87 1.66 -24.66
CA GLY A 171 5.33 1.19 -25.97
C GLY A 171 4.53 -0.03 -26.42
N THR A 172 5.09 -0.83 -27.31
CA THR A 172 4.50 -2.09 -27.74
C THR A 172 5.32 -3.24 -27.17
N ALA A 173 4.73 -4.03 -26.28
CA ALA A 173 5.35 -5.21 -25.70
C ALA A 173 4.86 -6.48 -26.40
N SER A 174 5.78 -7.35 -26.77
CA SER A 174 5.44 -8.71 -27.21
C SER A 174 5.25 -9.61 -25.98
N VAL A 175 4.05 -10.16 -25.80
CA VAL A 175 3.70 -11.03 -24.66
C VAL A 175 3.64 -12.48 -25.12
N GLU A 176 4.49 -13.32 -24.54
CA GLU A 176 4.44 -14.78 -24.73
C GLU A 176 3.34 -15.38 -23.84
N MET A 177 2.32 -15.95 -24.47
CA MET A 177 1.18 -16.51 -23.76
C MET A 177 1.53 -17.88 -23.14
N VAL A 178 1.21 -18.01 -21.85
CA VAL A 178 1.44 -19.24 -21.09
C VAL A 178 0.13 -19.97 -20.86
N THR A 179 0.05 -21.22 -21.31
CA THR A 179 -1.13 -22.05 -21.10
C THR A 179 -1.16 -22.59 -19.67
N VAL A 180 -2.33 -22.48 -19.03
CA VAL A 180 -2.59 -23.01 -17.69
C VAL A 180 -3.67 -24.07 -17.76
N ASN A 181 -3.33 -25.29 -17.38
CA ASN A 181 -4.30 -26.37 -17.28
C ASN A 181 -5.01 -26.31 -15.92
N LEU A 182 -6.25 -25.83 -15.93
CA LEU A 182 -7.10 -25.77 -14.74
C LEU A 182 -7.93 -27.04 -14.61
N THR A 183 -7.88 -27.66 -13.42
CA THR A 183 -8.77 -28.75 -13.06
C THR A 183 -10.11 -28.24 -12.56
N ASP A 184 -11.14 -29.11 -12.50
CA ASP A 184 -12.43 -28.74 -11.90
C ASP A 184 -12.28 -28.35 -10.42
N ALA A 185 -11.35 -28.97 -9.70
CA ALA A 185 -11.02 -28.61 -8.34
C ALA A 185 -10.51 -27.15 -8.23
N SER A 186 -9.81 -26.65 -9.24
CA SER A 186 -9.32 -25.25 -9.28
C SER A 186 -10.44 -24.24 -9.48
N LYS A 187 -11.59 -24.67 -10.00
CA LYS A 187 -12.73 -23.82 -10.37
C LYS A 187 -13.90 -23.91 -9.40
N ARG A 188 -13.86 -24.78 -8.40
CA ARG A 188 -14.98 -25.04 -7.48
C ARG A 188 -15.41 -23.88 -6.60
N THR A 189 -14.61 -22.81 -6.51
CA THR A 189 -14.97 -21.59 -5.79
C THR A 189 -15.32 -20.49 -6.78
N THR A 190 -16.39 -19.74 -6.50
CA THR A 190 -16.85 -18.61 -7.33
C THR A 190 -16.74 -17.32 -6.53
N VAL A 191 -16.20 -16.29 -7.17
CA VAL A 191 -16.24 -14.92 -6.61
C VAL A 191 -17.59 -14.32 -7.02
N VAL A 192 -18.47 -14.12 -6.05
CA VAL A 192 -19.83 -13.59 -6.30
C VAL A 192 -19.85 -12.07 -6.45
N GLY A 193 -18.80 -11.38 -6.03
CA GLY A 193 -18.65 -9.93 -6.16
C GLY A 193 -17.64 -9.36 -5.17
N ILE A 194 -17.37 -8.08 -5.36
CA ILE A 194 -16.55 -7.25 -4.48
C ILE A 194 -17.47 -6.23 -3.82
N ARG A 195 -17.40 -6.12 -2.50
CA ARG A 195 -18.06 -5.04 -1.76
C ARG A 195 -17.08 -3.90 -1.60
N GLU A 196 -17.31 -2.84 -2.31
CA GLU A 196 -16.58 -1.60 -2.13
C GLU A 196 -17.20 -0.76 -1.01
N PRO A 197 -16.40 0.01 -0.25
CA PRO A 197 -16.95 1.04 0.63
C PRO A 197 -17.80 2.00 -0.20
N LYS A 198 -18.87 2.53 0.40
CA LYS A 198 -19.65 3.58 -0.26
C LYS A 198 -18.73 4.75 -0.58
N ALA A 199 -18.96 5.41 -1.72
CA ALA A 199 -18.09 6.49 -2.20
C ALA A 199 -17.99 7.70 -1.23
N ASP A 200 -18.99 7.86 -0.37
CA ASP A 200 -19.04 8.85 0.71
C ASP A 200 -18.37 8.38 2.01
N ALA A 201 -18.07 7.08 2.15
CA ALA A 201 -17.37 6.56 3.30
C ALA A 201 -15.87 6.92 3.19
N GLN A 202 -15.48 7.96 3.92
CA GLN A 202 -14.06 8.30 4.04
C GLN A 202 -13.35 7.18 4.80
N THR A 203 -12.43 6.53 4.13
CA THR A 203 -11.62 5.43 4.70
C THR A 203 -10.14 5.68 4.48
N ILE A 204 -9.28 4.88 5.10
CA ILE A 204 -7.84 4.94 4.85
C ILE A 204 -7.57 4.32 3.48
N ARG A 205 -7.21 5.16 2.50
CA ARG A 205 -7.01 4.75 1.11
C ARG A 205 -5.53 4.57 0.79
N PRO A 206 -5.14 3.44 0.19
CA PRO A 206 -3.74 3.16 -0.12
C PRO A 206 -3.17 4.00 -1.27
N ASP A 207 -4.03 4.58 -2.10
CA ASP A 207 -3.66 5.40 -3.27
C ASP A 207 -3.35 6.86 -2.91
N ALA A 208 -3.80 7.34 -1.75
CA ALA A 208 -3.59 8.72 -1.32
C ALA A 208 -2.12 9.01 -0.95
N GLN A 209 -1.64 10.18 -1.32
CA GLN A 209 -0.29 10.63 -0.96
C GLN A 209 -0.20 11.13 0.49
N LEU A 210 -1.30 11.67 1.01
CA LEU A 210 -1.39 12.26 2.34
C LEU A 210 -2.41 11.51 3.18
N LEU A 211 -2.02 11.15 4.40
CA LEU A 211 -2.93 10.69 5.45
C LEU A 211 -3.21 11.84 6.42
N PHE A 212 -4.45 12.27 6.45
CA PHE A 212 -4.93 13.26 7.44
C PHE A 212 -5.44 12.51 8.67
N VAL A 213 -4.87 12.79 9.83
CA VAL A 213 -5.17 12.09 11.07
C VAL A 213 -5.87 13.01 12.04
N THR A 214 -7.10 12.65 12.41
CA THR A 214 -7.90 13.36 13.40
C THR A 214 -7.63 12.83 14.80
N GLY A 215 -7.34 13.73 15.74
CA GLY A 215 -7.23 13.44 17.17
C GLY A 215 -8.49 13.83 17.94
N ALA A 216 -8.60 13.38 19.18
CA ALA A 216 -9.78 13.62 20.04
C ALA A 216 -10.04 15.12 20.34
N GLY A 217 -9.05 15.97 20.18
CA GLY A 217 -9.20 17.41 20.37
C GLY A 217 -10.26 18.07 19.47
N TRP A 218 -10.60 17.48 18.33
CA TRP A 218 -11.65 17.99 17.44
C TRP A 218 -13.06 17.97 18.07
N THR A 219 -13.29 17.10 19.04
CA THR A 219 -14.58 16.94 19.70
C THR A 219 -14.57 17.38 21.16
N LYS A 220 -13.39 17.82 21.66
CA LYS A 220 -13.28 18.35 23.03
C LYS A 220 -13.69 19.81 23.09
N LYS A 221 -13.99 20.27 24.32
CA LYS A 221 -14.25 21.69 24.60
C LYS A 221 -13.04 22.54 24.22
N GLN A 222 -13.28 23.60 23.48
CA GLN A 222 -12.28 24.57 23.08
C GLN A 222 -12.09 25.65 24.17
N ALA A 223 -11.31 26.70 23.90
CA ALA A 223 -11.02 27.76 24.86
C ALA A 223 -12.24 28.56 25.36
N ASP A 224 -13.34 28.54 24.62
CA ASP A 224 -14.63 29.12 24.99
C ASP A 224 -15.50 28.17 25.82
N GLY A 225 -15.03 27.01 26.16
CA GLY A 225 -15.74 25.98 26.92
C GLY A 225 -16.79 25.18 26.15
N GLN A 226 -16.92 25.43 24.82
CA GLN A 226 -17.88 24.74 23.95
C GLN A 226 -17.18 23.70 23.05
N THR A 227 -17.93 22.69 22.60
CA THR A 227 -17.51 21.78 21.55
C THR A 227 -17.94 22.33 20.19
N HIS A 228 -17.05 22.28 19.20
CA HIS A 228 -17.29 22.83 17.87
C HIS A 228 -17.38 21.72 16.80
N VAL A 229 -18.12 20.63 17.11
CA VAL A 229 -18.21 19.44 16.26
C VAL A 229 -18.68 19.76 14.81
N PRO A 230 -19.73 20.58 14.58
CA PRO A 230 -20.14 20.91 13.22
C PRO A 230 -19.07 21.69 12.44
N GLU A 231 -18.32 22.55 13.11
CA GLU A 231 -17.22 23.30 12.49
C GLU A 231 -16.05 22.35 12.16
N ALA A 232 -15.70 21.43 13.07
CA ALA A 232 -14.71 20.41 12.85
C ALA A 232 -15.04 19.54 11.62
N GLU A 233 -16.30 19.10 11.52
CA GLU A 233 -16.80 18.33 10.38
C GLU A 233 -16.60 19.11 9.08
N LYS A 234 -17.06 20.35 9.01
CA LYS A 234 -16.92 21.20 7.83
C LYS A 234 -15.46 21.40 7.42
N LEU A 235 -14.57 21.65 8.37
CA LEU A 235 -13.14 21.86 8.11
C LEU A 235 -12.46 20.60 7.60
N ILE A 236 -12.72 19.46 8.24
CA ILE A 236 -12.11 18.18 7.88
C ILE A 236 -12.60 17.73 6.51
N LEU A 237 -13.91 17.68 6.28
CA LEU A 237 -14.47 17.24 4.99
C LEU A 237 -14.10 18.21 3.86
N GLY A 238 -14.05 19.51 4.12
CA GLY A 238 -13.56 20.52 3.18
C GLY A 238 -12.12 20.27 2.74
N PHE A 239 -11.24 19.97 3.69
CA PHE A 239 -9.85 19.64 3.43
C PHE A 239 -9.72 18.35 2.60
N LEU A 240 -10.42 17.29 3.00
CA LEU A 240 -10.37 16.00 2.31
C LEU A 240 -10.84 16.10 0.84
N LYS A 241 -11.90 16.88 0.60
CA LYS A 241 -12.42 17.12 -0.75
C LYS A 241 -11.38 17.79 -1.66
N GLN A 242 -10.64 18.77 -1.15
CA GLN A 242 -9.68 19.56 -1.92
C GLN A 242 -8.33 18.84 -2.07
N SER A 243 -7.82 18.23 -0.98
CA SER A 243 -6.51 17.59 -0.97
C SER A 243 -6.51 16.15 -1.49
N ARG A 244 -7.68 15.52 -1.60
CA ARG A 244 -7.84 14.08 -1.84
C ARG A 244 -7.08 13.22 -0.83
N ALA A 245 -6.85 13.74 0.37
CA ALA A 245 -6.18 13.03 1.44
C ALA A 245 -7.01 11.82 1.91
N SER A 246 -6.33 10.82 2.43
CA SER A 246 -6.92 9.70 3.16
C SER A 246 -7.29 10.15 4.58
N LEU A 247 -8.39 9.65 5.12
CA LEU A 247 -8.84 9.99 6.47
C LEU A 247 -8.46 8.88 7.46
N GLY A 248 -7.64 9.23 8.43
CA GLY A 248 -7.34 8.42 9.60
C GLY A 248 -7.78 9.08 10.91
N SER A 249 -7.87 8.30 11.97
CA SER A 249 -8.19 8.83 13.30
C SER A 249 -7.37 8.16 14.40
N SER A 250 -7.27 8.83 15.54
CA SER A 250 -6.82 8.19 16.77
C SER A 250 -7.88 7.20 17.28
N LYS A 251 -7.45 6.22 18.09
CA LYS A 251 -8.37 5.32 18.76
C LYS A 251 -9.33 6.07 19.66
N SER A 252 -8.81 6.99 20.47
CA SER A 252 -9.58 7.77 21.43
C SER A 252 -10.76 8.47 20.77
N LEU A 253 -10.57 9.07 19.58
CA LEU A 253 -11.66 9.78 18.91
C LEU A 253 -12.81 8.86 18.47
N VAL A 254 -12.52 7.66 18.01
CA VAL A 254 -13.56 6.73 17.55
C VAL A 254 -14.23 5.95 18.70
N ASP A 255 -13.56 5.83 19.86
CA ASP A 255 -14.11 5.16 21.04
C ASP A 255 -15.09 6.07 21.81
N LEU A 256 -14.97 7.39 21.70
CA LEU A 256 -15.77 8.37 22.45
C LEU A 256 -17.29 8.20 22.31
N GLY A 257 -17.74 7.71 21.14
CA GLY A 257 -19.16 7.44 20.90
C GLY A 257 -19.77 6.39 21.86
N GLY A 258 -18.99 5.40 22.24
CA GLY A 258 -19.38 4.37 23.23
C GLY A 258 -19.47 4.92 24.67
N GLU A 259 -18.85 6.07 24.92
CA GLU A 259 -18.81 6.73 26.23
C GLU A 259 -19.81 7.89 26.34
N GLY A 260 -20.69 8.07 25.34
CA GLY A 260 -21.69 9.15 25.32
C GLY A 260 -21.12 10.54 25.09
N GLN A 261 -19.89 10.65 24.59
CA GLN A 261 -19.24 11.91 24.27
C GLN A 261 -19.52 12.34 22.82
N ALA A 262 -19.22 13.61 22.50
CA ALA A 262 -19.34 14.14 21.16
C ALA A 262 -18.41 13.40 20.18
N VAL A 263 -18.92 13.03 19.01
CA VAL A 263 -18.21 12.30 17.97
C VAL A 263 -18.32 13.01 16.63
N LEU A 264 -17.42 12.65 15.71
CA LEU A 264 -17.52 13.01 14.29
C LEU A 264 -18.28 11.90 13.57
N PRO A 265 -19.49 12.16 13.02
CA PRO A 265 -20.39 11.09 12.56
C PRO A 265 -19.86 10.28 11.36
N PHE A 266 -18.90 10.84 10.63
CA PHE A 266 -18.25 10.18 9.47
C PHE A 266 -17.05 9.31 9.85
N LEU A 267 -16.67 9.23 11.14
CA LEU A 267 -15.58 8.41 11.63
C LEU A 267 -16.08 7.10 12.25
N SER A 268 -15.31 6.06 12.02
CA SER A 268 -15.52 4.75 12.61
C SER A 268 -14.19 4.08 12.95
N HIS A 269 -14.22 2.90 13.56
CA HIS A 269 -13.02 2.10 13.80
C HIS A 269 -12.25 1.73 12.50
N LEU A 270 -12.89 1.80 11.34
CA LEU A 270 -12.22 1.61 10.05
C LEU A 270 -11.20 2.71 9.74
N ASN A 271 -11.37 3.89 10.32
CA ASN A 271 -10.46 5.01 10.19
C ASN A 271 -9.31 4.96 11.20
N GLN A 272 -9.36 4.07 12.20
CA GLN A 272 -8.34 3.99 13.23
C GLN A 272 -6.99 3.56 12.65
N ILE A 273 -5.95 4.37 12.87
CA ILE A 273 -4.61 4.11 12.36
C ILE A 273 -3.91 3.07 13.23
N GLY A 274 -3.32 2.05 12.57
CA GLY A 274 -2.43 1.09 13.22
C GLY A 274 -3.09 0.03 14.08
N GLN A 275 -4.40 -0.08 14.10
CA GLN A 275 -5.14 -1.02 14.95
C GLN A 275 -4.74 -2.47 14.71
N THR A 276 -4.65 -2.88 13.46
CA THR A 276 -4.40 -4.28 13.08
C THR A 276 -3.05 -4.50 12.39
N GLY A 277 -2.26 -3.43 12.22
CA GLY A 277 -1.06 -3.47 11.39
C GLY A 277 -1.37 -3.47 9.88
N ALA A 278 -2.62 -3.24 9.50
CA ALA A 278 -3.09 -3.26 8.11
C ALA A 278 -3.26 -1.85 7.49
N THR A 279 -2.88 -0.80 8.23
CA THR A 279 -2.96 0.57 7.71
C THR A 279 -2.02 0.74 6.50
N PRO A 280 -2.53 1.19 5.35
CA PRO A 280 -1.69 1.43 4.18
C PRO A 280 -0.62 2.49 4.46
N ARG A 281 0.53 2.35 3.82
CA ARG A 281 1.60 3.35 3.90
C ARG A 281 1.24 4.60 3.11
N HIS A 282 1.62 5.75 3.66
CA HIS A 282 1.46 7.05 3.02
C HIS A 282 2.80 7.79 3.02
N ALA A 283 3.10 8.47 1.93
CA ALA A 283 4.31 9.27 1.82
C ALA A 283 4.33 10.40 2.86
N LYS A 284 3.16 11.00 3.13
CA LYS A 284 3.00 12.14 4.03
C LYS A 284 1.84 11.91 5.00
N GLY A 285 1.96 12.46 6.20
CA GLY A 285 0.88 12.49 7.19
C GLY A 285 0.81 13.80 7.94
N LEU A 286 -0.42 14.25 8.17
CA LEU A 286 -0.73 15.42 8.99
C LEU A 286 -1.64 14.99 10.14
N SER A 287 -1.14 15.04 11.35
CA SER A 287 -1.92 14.81 12.56
C SER A 287 -2.40 16.12 13.15
N THR A 288 -3.65 16.16 13.58
CA THR A 288 -4.30 17.39 14.06
C THR A 288 -5.03 17.18 15.38
N CYS A 289 -5.05 18.20 16.22
CA CYS A 289 -5.72 18.23 17.51
C CYS A 289 -5.31 17.07 18.44
N CYS A 290 -4.01 16.86 18.57
CA CYS A 290 -3.45 15.94 19.55
C CYS A 290 -3.40 16.65 20.91
N HIS A 291 -4.37 16.38 21.77
CA HIS A 291 -4.41 16.89 23.14
C HIS A 291 -3.87 15.84 24.12
N GLY A 292 -2.57 15.55 24.06
CA GLY A 292 -1.89 14.66 25.00
C GLY A 292 -2.34 13.18 24.96
N GLU A 293 -3.30 12.84 24.13
CA GLU A 293 -3.72 11.45 23.94
C GLU A 293 -2.81 10.81 22.89
N GLU A 294 -2.21 9.70 23.24
CA GLU A 294 -1.44 8.92 22.31
C GLU A 294 -2.32 8.39 21.18
N PRO A 295 -2.23 8.90 19.94
CA PRO A 295 -2.59 8.08 18.81
C PRO A 295 -1.68 6.86 18.88
N HIS A 296 -2.22 5.69 18.65
CA HIS A 296 -1.42 4.48 18.76
C HIS A 296 -0.08 4.67 18.07
N THR A 297 1.00 4.54 18.83
CA THR A 297 2.39 4.68 18.37
C THR A 297 2.70 3.85 17.14
N VAL A 298 1.87 2.86 16.87
CA VAL A 298 1.95 1.98 15.70
C VAL A 298 1.56 2.71 14.42
N GLY A 299 0.61 3.65 14.45
CA GLY A 299 0.11 4.33 13.25
C GLY A 299 1.15 5.18 12.52
N TRP A 300 2.06 5.81 13.24
CA TRP A 300 3.10 6.64 12.66
C TRP A 300 4.12 5.90 11.79
N ARG A 301 4.29 4.62 11.99
CA ARG A 301 5.22 3.80 11.21
C ARG A 301 4.77 3.60 9.76
N PHE A 302 3.50 3.86 9.50
CA PHE A 302 2.93 3.80 8.16
C PHE A 302 3.02 5.12 7.40
N ILE A 303 3.66 6.14 7.97
CA ILE A 303 3.79 7.48 7.40
C ILE A 303 5.25 7.83 7.24
N GLY A 304 5.65 8.32 6.06
CA GLY A 304 7.00 8.76 5.75
C GLY A 304 7.32 10.11 6.40
N GLU A 305 6.86 11.22 5.81
CA GLU A 305 6.98 12.56 6.39
C GLU A 305 5.82 12.82 7.37
N ARG A 306 6.11 13.14 8.61
CA ARG A 306 5.13 13.28 9.69
C ARG A 306 5.10 14.72 10.20
N ARG A 307 3.95 15.35 10.04
CA ARG A 307 3.69 16.68 10.57
C ARG A 307 2.55 16.63 11.57
N ALA A 308 2.63 17.43 12.60
CA ALA A 308 1.60 17.51 13.63
C ALA A 308 1.22 18.96 13.93
N ILE A 309 -0.05 19.20 14.22
CA ILE A 309 -0.57 20.45 14.75
C ILE A 309 -1.13 20.16 16.13
N SER A 310 -0.63 20.84 17.16
CA SER A 310 -1.09 20.72 18.55
C SER A 310 -0.98 22.05 19.25
N LEU A 311 -1.93 22.35 20.15
CA LEU A 311 -1.85 23.49 21.05
C LEU A 311 -0.81 23.29 22.15
N ASP A 312 -0.55 22.04 22.51
CA ASP A 312 0.43 21.73 23.54
C ASP A 312 1.86 21.57 22.95
N PRO A 313 2.78 22.50 23.26
CA PRO A 313 4.16 22.40 22.81
C PRO A 313 4.90 21.20 23.42
N ASN A 314 4.39 20.65 24.52
CA ASN A 314 4.95 19.51 25.23
C ASN A 314 4.22 18.19 24.91
N CYS A 315 3.34 18.19 23.91
CA CYS A 315 2.69 16.97 23.45
C CYS A 315 3.76 15.91 23.18
N GLY A 316 3.98 14.99 24.12
CA GLY A 316 5.07 14.00 24.09
C GLY A 316 4.96 13.08 22.89
N TRP A 317 3.75 12.91 22.39
CA TRP A 317 3.48 12.19 21.16
C TRP A 317 4.03 12.91 19.92
N ALA A 318 3.71 14.18 19.73
CA ALA A 318 4.16 14.96 18.57
C ALA A 318 5.68 15.20 18.62
N ARG A 319 6.22 15.59 19.77
CA ARG A 319 7.68 15.83 19.96
C ARG A 319 8.53 14.59 19.71
N GLY A 320 8.04 13.42 20.06
CA GLY A 320 8.80 12.17 19.91
C GLY A 320 8.67 11.48 18.55
N LYS A 321 7.70 11.88 17.72
CA LYS A 321 7.32 11.10 16.54
C LYS A 321 7.03 11.91 15.28
N ALA A 322 6.70 13.19 15.40
CA ALA A 322 6.54 14.07 14.26
C ALA A 322 7.91 14.63 13.83
N ASP A 323 8.13 14.75 12.54
CA ASP A 323 9.31 15.42 12.00
C ASP A 323 9.20 16.94 12.18
N VAL A 324 7.97 17.45 12.14
CA VAL A 324 7.66 18.87 12.42
C VAL A 324 6.41 18.97 13.29
N LEU A 325 6.52 19.73 14.38
CA LEU A 325 5.39 20.10 15.23
C LEU A 325 5.07 21.60 15.06
N TYR A 326 3.86 21.90 14.60
CA TYR A 326 3.30 23.24 14.60
C TYR A 326 2.50 23.44 15.88
N VAL A 327 2.97 24.36 16.75
CA VAL A 327 2.24 24.74 17.96
C VAL A 327 1.18 25.76 17.58
N ALA A 328 -0.02 25.31 17.31
CA ALA A 328 -1.10 26.14 16.83
C ALA A 328 -2.47 25.47 17.05
N ASP A 329 -3.52 26.29 16.97
CA ASP A 329 -4.91 25.84 16.98
C ASP A 329 -5.27 25.20 15.63
N ALA A 330 -5.62 23.93 15.65
CA ALA A 330 -5.94 23.17 14.43
C ALA A 330 -7.18 23.71 13.70
N PHE A 331 -8.19 24.25 14.40
CA PHE A 331 -9.36 24.87 13.77
C PHE A 331 -8.93 26.06 12.91
N LYS A 332 -8.13 26.96 13.47
CA LYS A 332 -7.63 28.15 12.76
C LYS A 332 -6.71 27.79 11.60
N VAL A 333 -5.79 26.85 11.83
CA VAL A 333 -4.87 26.41 10.78
C VAL A 333 -5.64 25.76 9.63
N MET A 334 -6.56 24.83 9.92
CA MET A 334 -7.31 24.13 8.88
C MET A 334 -8.29 25.04 8.14
N ALA A 335 -8.87 26.05 8.81
CA ALA A 335 -9.66 27.06 8.13
C ALA A 335 -8.81 27.80 7.08
N LYS A 336 -7.60 28.25 7.46
CA LYS A 336 -6.70 28.95 6.54
C LYS A 336 -6.16 28.05 5.44
N VAL A 337 -5.85 26.79 5.73
CA VAL A 337 -5.43 25.81 4.74
C VAL A 337 -6.53 25.58 3.70
N ASN A 338 -7.78 25.42 4.13
CA ASN A 338 -8.91 25.25 3.21
C ASN A 338 -9.12 26.47 2.32
N GLU A 339 -8.97 27.67 2.86
CA GLU A 339 -9.01 28.92 2.08
C GLU A 339 -7.92 28.95 1.00
N LEU A 340 -6.68 28.63 1.38
CA LEU A 340 -5.54 28.60 0.45
C LEU A 340 -5.68 27.54 -0.63
N LEU A 341 -6.16 26.35 -0.28
CA LEU A 341 -6.41 25.29 -1.25
C LEU A 341 -7.52 25.67 -2.24
N ALA A 342 -8.57 26.34 -1.76
CA ALA A 342 -9.63 26.84 -2.62
C ALA A 342 -9.14 27.93 -3.59
N ALA A 343 -8.20 28.77 -3.15
CA ALA A 343 -7.60 29.84 -3.97
C ALA A 343 -6.53 29.33 -4.94
N GLY A 344 -5.81 28.26 -4.59
CA GLY A 344 -4.72 27.68 -5.41
C GLY A 344 -5.16 26.54 -6.34
N GLY A 345 -6.41 26.12 -6.28
CA GLY A 345 -7.00 25.06 -7.10
C GLY A 345 -7.63 25.55 -8.40
N ALA A 346 -7.21 26.71 -8.88
CA ALA A 346 -7.63 27.26 -10.17
C ALA A 346 -6.56 26.99 -11.23
#